data_1c1f7e31464d80e9e186f9654acc9a9d
#
_entry.id   1c1f7e31464d80e9e186f9654acc9a9d
#
_cell.length_a   1.000
_cell.length_b   1.000
_cell.length_c   1.000
_cell.angle_alpha   90.00
_cell.angle_beta   90.00
_cell.angle_gamma   90.00
#
_symmetry.space_group_name_H-M   'P 1'
#
loop_
_entity.id
_entity.type
_entity.pdbx_description
1 polymer ?
#
loop_
_entity_poly.entity_id
_entity_poly.type
_entity_poly.pdbx_seq_one_letter_code
_entity_poly.pdbx_strand_id
1 'polypeptide(L)'
;MSKWLNFYQKAKQNSWFRYFTVLTRITLAMGFLPSGFVKIMGERFTSLSVNHPMGAYLEALHHTGYYYTVIGVAQVLAAILLLIPRTALLGVFLYFPIILNIAILSHAVRFEGSLMTSPLMVLACIYLFLWDFDRIKNILPLYTEKGEKATDRRFPFAFFGFCFRCIWFGDIYIYAY
;
A
#
# COMPACT_ATOMS: atom_id res chain seq x y z
N MET A 1 2.95 6.21 -29.00
CA MET A 1 2.29 6.81 -27.82
C MET A 1 0.77 6.93 -27.96
N SER A 2 0.23 7.20 -29.15
CA SER A 2 -1.22 7.36 -29.41
C SER A 2 -2.07 6.09 -29.23
N LYS A 3 -1.59 4.91 -29.59
CA LYS A 3 -2.35 3.64 -29.51
C LYS A 3 -2.68 3.23 -28.07
N TRP A 4 -1.77 3.44 -27.12
CA TRP A 4 -1.96 3.17 -25.69
C TRP A 4 -3.01 4.10 -25.07
N LEU A 5 -2.96 5.38 -25.37
CA LEU A 5 -3.93 6.37 -24.88
C LEU A 5 -5.34 6.07 -25.40
N ASN A 6 -5.47 5.69 -26.66
CA ASN A 6 -6.76 5.31 -27.24
C ASN A 6 -7.33 4.03 -26.61
N PHE A 7 -6.49 3.04 -26.37
CA PHE A 7 -6.90 1.80 -25.68
C PHE A 7 -7.36 2.09 -24.25
N TYR A 8 -6.58 2.88 -23.49
CA TYR A 8 -6.89 3.27 -22.13
C TYR A 8 -8.21 4.06 -22.02
N GLN A 9 -8.45 5.02 -22.91
CA GLN A 9 -9.69 5.78 -22.95
C GLN A 9 -10.89 4.87 -23.29
N LYS A 10 -10.72 3.96 -24.25
CA LYS A 10 -11.75 2.99 -24.61
C LYS A 10 -12.07 2.02 -23.46
N ALA A 11 -11.07 1.60 -22.69
CA ALA A 11 -11.26 0.80 -21.49
C ALA A 11 -12.06 1.56 -20.41
N LYS A 12 -11.77 2.85 -20.18
CA LYS A 12 -12.51 3.69 -19.22
C LYS A 12 -13.96 3.95 -19.61
N GLN A 13 -14.29 3.95 -20.89
CA GLN A 13 -15.66 4.10 -21.38
C GLN A 13 -16.50 2.83 -21.22
N ASN A 14 -15.88 1.68 -21.10
CA ASN A 14 -16.57 0.41 -20.98
C ASN A 14 -17.09 0.20 -19.54
N SER A 15 -18.41 0.03 -19.41
CA SER A 15 -19.10 -0.18 -18.13
C SER A 15 -18.56 -1.41 -17.37
N TRP A 16 -18.19 -2.47 -18.08
CA TRP A 16 -17.62 -3.68 -17.49
C TRP A 16 -16.35 -3.41 -16.69
N PHE A 17 -15.41 -2.65 -17.25
CA PHE A 17 -14.17 -2.31 -16.54
C PHE A 17 -14.41 -1.39 -15.34
N ARG A 18 -15.43 -0.53 -15.41
CA ARG A 18 -15.83 0.31 -14.27
C ARG A 18 -16.38 -0.53 -13.13
N TYR A 19 -17.28 -1.48 -13.40
CA TYR A 19 -17.80 -2.41 -12.39
C TYR A 19 -16.67 -3.30 -11.83
N PHE A 20 -15.80 -3.81 -12.68
CA PHE A 20 -14.65 -4.58 -12.25
C PHE A 20 -13.73 -3.79 -11.31
N THR A 21 -13.47 -2.51 -11.60
CA THR A 21 -12.68 -1.63 -10.72
C THR A 21 -13.33 -1.45 -9.35
N VAL A 22 -14.65 -1.24 -9.31
CA VAL A 22 -15.39 -1.12 -8.05
C VAL A 22 -15.33 -2.42 -7.26
N LEU A 23 -15.57 -3.55 -7.92
CA LEU A 23 -15.49 -4.88 -7.31
C LEU A 23 -14.09 -5.14 -6.73
N THR A 24 -13.04 -4.84 -7.49
CA THR A 24 -11.65 -4.97 -7.05
C THR A 24 -11.38 -4.15 -5.78
N ARG A 25 -11.86 -2.91 -5.70
CA ARG A 25 -11.72 -2.07 -4.50
C ARG A 25 -12.42 -2.68 -3.29
N ILE A 26 -13.64 -3.18 -3.48
CA ILE A 26 -14.42 -3.82 -2.41
C ILE A 26 -13.71 -5.08 -1.92
N THR A 27 -13.25 -5.94 -2.84
CA THR A 27 -12.57 -7.19 -2.49
C THR A 27 -11.27 -6.93 -1.71
N LEU A 28 -10.46 -5.94 -2.14
CA LEU A 28 -9.25 -5.54 -1.42
C LEU A 28 -9.59 -4.99 -0.03
N ALA A 29 -10.60 -4.14 0.09
CA ALA A 29 -11.03 -3.60 1.37
C ALA A 29 -11.49 -4.72 2.32
N MET A 30 -12.26 -5.68 1.83
CA MET A 30 -12.69 -6.86 2.62
C MET A 30 -11.51 -7.72 3.08
N GLY A 31 -10.41 -7.76 2.34
CA GLY A 31 -9.20 -8.47 2.74
C GLY A 31 -8.50 -7.82 3.95
N PHE A 32 -8.49 -6.49 4.02
CA PHE A 32 -7.77 -5.77 5.08
C PHE A 32 -8.62 -5.43 6.29
N LEU A 33 -9.93 -5.24 6.15
CA LEU A 33 -10.80 -4.87 7.27
C LEU A 33 -10.74 -5.88 8.43
N PRO A 34 -10.99 -7.19 8.24
CA PRO A 34 -10.96 -8.14 9.35
C PRO A 34 -9.55 -8.23 9.97
N SER A 35 -8.52 -8.30 9.11
CA SER A 35 -7.13 -8.37 9.53
C SER A 35 -6.69 -7.15 10.35
N GLY A 36 -7.16 -5.96 9.96
CA GLY A 36 -6.86 -4.72 10.66
C GLY A 36 -7.59 -4.63 12.01
N PHE A 37 -8.87 -5.00 12.07
CA PHE A 37 -9.64 -4.98 13.31
C PHE A 37 -9.08 -5.91 14.37
N VAL A 38 -8.72 -7.14 14.01
CA VAL A 38 -8.08 -8.10 14.94
C VAL A 38 -6.82 -7.50 15.55
N LYS A 39 -5.99 -6.80 14.73
CA LYS A 39 -4.76 -6.15 15.21
C LYS A 39 -5.05 -4.96 16.14
N ILE A 40 -6.09 -4.18 15.86
CA ILE A 40 -6.48 -3.04 16.70
C ILE A 40 -7.00 -3.52 18.06
N MET A 41 -7.73 -4.64 18.08
CA MET A 41 -8.21 -5.25 19.31
C MET A 41 -7.09 -5.89 20.15
N GLY A 42 -5.87 -5.98 19.59
CA GLY A 42 -4.74 -6.63 20.25
C GLY A 42 -4.87 -8.14 20.29
N GLU A 43 -5.73 -8.72 19.45
CA GLU A 43 -5.91 -10.15 19.38
C GLU A 43 -4.89 -10.79 18.43
N ARG A 44 -4.60 -12.06 18.66
CA ARG A 44 -3.71 -12.83 17.80
C ARG A 44 -4.36 -13.08 16.44
N PHE A 45 -3.70 -12.64 15.35
CA PHE A 45 -4.24 -12.76 14.00
C PHE A 45 -4.39 -14.21 13.49
N THR A 46 -3.61 -15.15 14.03
CA THR A 46 -3.58 -16.53 13.57
C THR A 46 -3.49 -17.53 14.70
N SER A 47 -4.08 -18.71 14.50
CA SER A 47 -3.94 -19.88 15.38
C SER A 47 -2.74 -20.77 15.01
N LEU A 48 -1.90 -20.36 14.05
CA LEU A 48 -0.73 -21.14 13.65
C LEU A 48 0.24 -21.35 14.82
N SER A 49 0.78 -22.59 14.92
CA SER A 49 1.81 -22.90 15.89
C SER A 49 3.07 -22.07 15.65
N VAL A 50 3.73 -21.69 16.76
CA VAL A 50 5.04 -21.01 16.73
C VAL A 50 6.15 -21.88 16.12
N ASN A 51 5.93 -23.18 15.98
CA ASN A 51 6.87 -24.07 15.29
C ASN A 51 6.86 -23.87 13.77
N HIS A 52 5.81 -23.24 13.23
CA HIS A 52 5.75 -22.86 11.83
C HIS A 52 6.39 -21.48 11.65
N PRO A 53 7.31 -21.27 10.67
CA PRO A 53 8.01 -19.99 10.49
C PRO A 53 7.10 -18.78 10.40
N MET A 54 5.95 -18.89 9.69
CA MET A 54 4.95 -17.82 9.62
C MET A 54 4.28 -17.59 10.98
N GLY A 55 4.00 -18.67 11.74
CA GLY A 55 3.43 -18.57 13.08
C GLY A 55 4.37 -17.85 14.04
N ALA A 56 5.66 -18.20 14.04
CA ALA A 56 6.69 -17.54 14.83
C ALA A 56 6.81 -16.04 14.50
N TYR A 57 6.80 -15.68 13.21
CA TYR A 57 6.84 -14.28 12.78
C TYR A 57 5.61 -13.49 13.25
N LEU A 58 4.41 -14.04 13.06
CA LEU A 58 3.16 -13.36 13.46
C LEU A 58 3.04 -13.26 14.99
N GLU A 59 3.57 -14.22 15.73
CA GLU A 59 3.64 -14.17 17.19
C GLU A 59 4.61 -13.07 17.65
N ALA A 60 5.81 -13.03 17.08
CA ALA A 60 6.77 -11.97 17.36
C ALA A 60 6.19 -10.58 17.01
N LEU A 61 5.48 -10.47 15.90
CA LEU A 61 4.81 -9.24 15.49
C LEU A 61 3.70 -8.84 16.48
N HIS A 62 2.91 -9.80 16.97
CA HIS A 62 1.88 -9.57 17.98
C HIS A 62 2.48 -9.04 19.29
N HIS A 63 3.62 -9.60 19.73
CA HIS A 63 4.32 -9.14 20.93
C HIS A 63 4.94 -7.74 20.82
N THR A 64 5.00 -7.12 19.65
CA THR A 64 5.43 -5.72 19.49
C THR A 64 4.41 -4.72 20.05
N GLY A 65 3.21 -5.17 20.43
CA GLY A 65 2.16 -4.35 21.07
C GLY A 65 1.75 -3.15 20.21
N TYR A 66 2.27 -1.97 20.53
CA TYR A 66 1.91 -0.73 19.84
C TYR A 66 2.11 -0.77 18.32
N TYR A 67 3.22 -1.34 17.86
CA TYR A 67 3.51 -1.45 16.42
C TYR A 67 2.49 -2.32 15.69
N TYR A 68 2.07 -3.41 16.31
CA TYR A 68 1.02 -4.29 15.81
C TYR A 68 -0.31 -3.55 15.60
N THR A 69 -0.71 -2.73 16.59
CA THR A 69 -1.91 -1.88 16.51
C THR A 69 -1.81 -0.84 15.41
N VAL A 70 -0.66 -0.19 15.23
CA VAL A 70 -0.42 0.79 14.15
C VAL A 70 -0.59 0.16 12.78
N ILE A 71 -0.07 -1.05 12.57
CA ILE A 71 -0.30 -1.80 11.32
C ILE A 71 -1.80 -2.04 11.10
N GLY A 72 -2.52 -2.44 12.15
CA GLY A 72 -3.97 -2.64 12.09
C GLY A 72 -4.71 -1.37 11.67
N VAL A 73 -4.39 -0.23 12.29
CA VAL A 73 -4.97 1.08 11.93
C VAL A 73 -4.66 1.44 10.48
N ALA A 74 -3.43 1.24 10.03
CA ALA A 74 -3.04 1.52 8.63
C ALA A 74 -3.83 0.64 7.66
N GLN A 75 -4.07 -0.64 7.97
CA GLN A 75 -4.87 -1.55 7.15
C GLN A 75 -6.34 -1.10 7.06
N VAL A 76 -6.97 -0.76 8.19
CA VAL A 76 -8.36 -0.28 8.21
C VAL A 76 -8.49 1.04 7.46
N LEU A 77 -7.56 1.97 7.68
CA LEU A 77 -7.54 3.25 6.98
C LEU A 77 -7.39 3.05 5.46
N ALA A 78 -6.47 2.20 5.02
CA ALA A 78 -6.30 1.87 3.61
C ALA A 78 -7.59 1.30 3.00
N ALA A 79 -8.26 0.39 3.70
CA ALA A 79 -9.51 -0.20 3.27
C ALA A 79 -10.63 0.84 3.13
N ILE A 80 -10.80 1.73 4.11
CA ILE A 80 -11.80 2.81 4.07
C ILE A 80 -11.51 3.76 2.90
N LEU A 81 -10.25 4.18 2.72
CA LEU A 81 -9.86 5.05 1.62
C LEU A 81 -10.12 4.43 0.24
N LEU A 82 -9.96 3.10 0.11
CA LEU A 82 -10.25 2.35 -1.12
C LEU A 82 -11.74 2.36 -1.48
N LEU A 83 -12.63 2.31 -0.48
CA LEU A 83 -14.07 2.31 -0.70
C LEU A 83 -14.60 3.66 -1.18
N ILE A 84 -13.95 4.75 -0.81
CA ILE A 84 -14.33 6.10 -1.21
C ILE A 84 -13.68 6.43 -2.57
N PRO A 85 -14.46 6.65 -3.66
CA PRO A 85 -13.91 6.83 -5.01
C PRO A 85 -12.96 8.02 -5.15
N ARG A 86 -13.13 9.06 -4.33
CA ARG A 86 -12.27 10.26 -4.36
C ARG A 86 -10.89 10.02 -3.77
N THR A 87 -10.80 9.19 -2.74
CA THR A 87 -9.56 8.89 -1.99
C THR A 87 -8.98 7.53 -2.33
N ALA A 88 -9.61 6.78 -3.25
CA ALA A 88 -9.20 5.42 -3.60
C ALA A 88 -7.72 5.33 -4.00
N LEU A 89 -7.19 6.32 -4.71
CA LEU A 89 -5.78 6.35 -5.09
C LEU A 89 -4.86 6.43 -3.85
N LEU A 90 -5.20 7.26 -2.85
CA LEU A 90 -4.47 7.30 -1.57
C LEU A 90 -4.57 5.97 -0.84
N GLY A 91 -5.76 5.34 -0.89
CA GLY A 91 -5.96 4.00 -0.34
C GLY A 91 -5.02 2.97 -0.97
N VAL A 92 -4.87 2.98 -2.31
CA VAL A 92 -3.93 2.07 -3.00
C VAL A 92 -2.48 2.34 -2.61
N PHE A 93 -2.07 3.62 -2.48
CA PHE A 93 -0.71 3.97 -2.04
C PHE A 93 -0.40 3.47 -0.64
N LEU A 94 -1.38 3.51 0.28
CA LEU A 94 -1.21 2.99 1.64
C LEU A 94 -1.29 1.46 1.68
N TYR A 95 -2.17 0.87 0.87
CA TYR A 95 -2.39 -0.57 0.80
C TYR A 95 -1.23 -1.33 0.19
N PHE A 96 -0.66 -0.80 -0.90
CA PHE A 96 0.34 -1.46 -1.73
C PHE A 96 1.60 -1.89 -0.97
N PRO A 97 2.29 -1.03 -0.19
CA PRO A 97 3.48 -1.45 0.54
C PRO A 97 3.18 -2.53 1.59
N ILE A 98 2.01 -2.48 2.23
CA ILE A 98 1.62 -3.47 3.23
C ILE A 98 1.40 -4.84 2.56
N ILE A 99 0.62 -4.90 1.48
CA ILE A 99 0.36 -6.17 0.80
C ILE A 99 1.59 -6.72 0.07
N LEU A 100 2.45 -5.85 -0.43
CA LEU A 100 3.71 -6.25 -1.04
C LEU A 100 4.62 -6.94 -0.02
N ASN A 101 4.74 -6.38 1.18
CA ASN A 101 5.48 -6.99 2.28
C ASN A 101 4.90 -8.36 2.66
N ILE A 102 3.57 -8.46 2.79
CA ILE A 102 2.86 -9.72 3.08
C ILE A 102 3.13 -10.75 1.96
N ALA A 103 3.09 -10.33 0.69
CA ALA A 103 3.33 -11.22 -0.44
C ALA A 103 4.76 -11.77 -0.44
N ILE A 104 5.75 -10.91 -0.24
CA ILE A 104 7.18 -11.31 -0.17
C ILE A 104 7.37 -12.29 1.01
N LEU A 105 6.85 -11.96 2.18
CA LEU A 105 6.95 -12.80 3.37
C LEU A 105 6.31 -14.17 3.14
N SER A 106 5.08 -14.21 2.58
CA SER A 106 4.35 -15.46 2.31
C SER A 106 5.12 -16.38 1.36
N HIS A 107 5.79 -15.80 0.36
CA HIS A 107 6.64 -16.56 -0.57
C HIS A 107 7.94 -17.03 0.09
N ALA A 108 8.59 -16.19 0.89
CA ALA A 108 9.83 -16.54 1.58
C ALA A 108 9.63 -17.71 2.55
N VAL A 109 8.48 -17.73 3.25
CA VAL A 109 8.14 -18.75 4.25
C VAL A 109 7.34 -19.92 3.66
N ARG A 110 7.01 -19.86 2.36
CA ARG A 110 6.16 -20.86 1.65
C ARG A 110 4.83 -21.12 2.36
N PHE A 111 4.17 -20.05 2.82
CA PHE A 111 2.91 -20.17 3.53
C PHE A 111 1.74 -20.41 2.57
N GLU A 112 1.26 -21.63 2.51
CA GLU A 112 0.20 -22.06 1.56
C GLU A 112 -1.09 -21.25 1.69
N GLY A 113 -1.46 -20.80 2.89
CA GLY A 113 -2.68 -20.05 3.16
C GLY A 113 -2.78 -18.70 2.45
N SER A 114 -1.66 -18.06 2.10
CA SER A 114 -1.64 -16.77 1.39
C SER A 114 -0.76 -16.74 0.13
N LEU A 115 -0.19 -17.89 -0.25
CA LEU A 115 0.74 -17.99 -1.37
C LEU A 115 0.13 -17.52 -2.71
N MET A 116 -1.15 -17.81 -2.93
CA MET A 116 -1.88 -17.41 -4.14
C MET A 116 -2.63 -16.10 -3.98
N THR A 117 -3.20 -15.86 -2.81
CA THR A 117 -4.04 -14.69 -2.58
C THR A 117 -3.24 -13.40 -2.50
N SER A 118 -2.07 -13.39 -1.86
CA SER A 118 -1.26 -12.18 -1.70
C SER A 118 -0.70 -11.63 -3.01
N PRO A 119 -0.14 -12.42 -3.98
CA PRO A 119 0.26 -11.86 -5.26
C PRO A 119 -0.93 -11.40 -6.11
N LEU A 120 -2.09 -12.07 -6.00
CA LEU A 120 -3.29 -11.61 -6.68
C LEU A 120 -3.74 -10.23 -6.17
N MET A 121 -3.65 -9.99 -4.87
CA MET A 121 -3.93 -8.68 -4.28
C MET A 121 -2.91 -7.62 -4.72
N VAL A 122 -1.63 -7.98 -4.87
CA VAL A 122 -0.60 -7.08 -5.43
C VAL A 122 -0.94 -6.72 -6.89
N LEU A 123 -1.31 -7.69 -7.71
CA LEU A 123 -1.74 -7.45 -9.09
C LEU A 123 -2.99 -6.57 -9.16
N ALA A 124 -3.94 -6.76 -8.25
CA ALA A 124 -5.12 -5.91 -8.14
C ALA A 124 -4.74 -4.45 -7.80
N CYS A 125 -3.77 -4.23 -6.92
CA CYS A 125 -3.25 -2.88 -6.65
C CYS A 125 -2.57 -2.26 -7.87
N ILE A 126 -1.75 -3.03 -8.60
CA ILE A 126 -1.12 -2.58 -9.86
C ILE A 126 -2.20 -2.20 -10.88
N TYR A 127 -3.26 -3.01 -11.01
CA TYR A 127 -4.39 -2.69 -11.87
C TYR A 127 -5.05 -1.36 -11.48
N LEU A 128 -5.27 -1.11 -10.18
CA LEU A 128 -5.85 0.15 -9.71
C LEU A 128 -4.92 1.35 -9.94
N PHE A 129 -3.61 1.19 -9.82
CA PHE A 129 -2.63 2.23 -10.21
C PHE A 129 -2.72 2.56 -11.69
N LEU A 130 -2.80 1.55 -12.55
CA LEU A 130 -2.95 1.75 -13.99
C LEU A 130 -4.30 2.39 -14.33
N TRP A 131 -5.37 2.05 -13.61
CA TRP A 131 -6.69 2.63 -13.80
C TRP A 131 -6.75 4.13 -13.45
N ASP A 132 -6.08 4.55 -12.39
CA ASP A 132 -6.02 5.94 -11.94
C ASP A 132 -4.75 6.68 -12.44
N PHE A 133 -4.10 6.18 -13.50
CA PHE A 133 -2.84 6.71 -14.02
C PHE A 133 -2.90 8.20 -14.39
N ASP A 134 -4.04 8.70 -14.90
CA ASP A 134 -4.21 10.13 -15.20
C ASP A 134 -4.10 11.00 -13.95
N ARG A 135 -4.57 10.50 -12.79
CA ARG A 135 -4.44 11.21 -11.52
C ARG A 135 -3.00 11.18 -11.00
N ILE A 136 -2.31 10.06 -11.21
CA ILE A 136 -0.91 9.89 -10.81
C ILE A 136 0.00 10.85 -11.58
N LYS A 137 -0.23 11.03 -12.88
CA LYS A 137 0.53 11.99 -13.70
C LYS A 137 0.47 13.41 -13.16
N ASN A 138 -0.67 13.82 -12.64
CA ASN A 138 -0.86 15.18 -12.11
C ASN A 138 -0.20 15.36 -10.73
N ILE A 139 0.00 14.27 -9.98
CA ILE A 139 0.63 14.28 -8.66
C ILE A 139 2.16 14.16 -8.78
N LEU A 140 2.62 13.28 -9.68
CA LEU A 140 4.03 13.08 -9.97
C LEU A 140 4.33 13.76 -11.31
N PRO A 141 5.14 14.84 -11.36
CA PRO A 141 5.53 15.51 -12.60
C PRO A 141 6.56 14.65 -13.35
N LEU A 142 6.17 13.41 -13.69
CA LEU A 142 7.01 12.48 -14.44
C LEU A 142 7.09 12.82 -15.93
N TYR A 143 6.26 13.77 -16.38
CA TYR A 143 6.23 14.21 -17.77
C TYR A 143 6.15 15.74 -17.82
N THR A 144 7.29 16.37 -18.05
CA THR A 144 7.33 17.77 -18.43
C THR A 144 6.94 17.86 -19.92
N GLU A 145 5.75 18.37 -20.22
CA GLU A 145 5.46 18.77 -21.60
C GLU A 145 6.51 19.79 -22.04
N LYS A 146 7.20 19.47 -23.14
CA LYS A 146 8.11 20.42 -23.80
C LYS A 146 7.30 21.65 -24.22
N GLY A 147 7.31 22.69 -23.43
CA GLY A 147 6.67 23.96 -23.79
C GLY A 147 6.33 24.91 -22.67
N GLU A 148 6.16 24.47 -21.45
CA GLU A 148 5.97 25.39 -20.34
C GLU A 148 7.31 25.68 -19.66
N LYS A 149 7.67 26.98 -19.62
CA LYS A 149 8.84 27.47 -18.90
C LYS A 149 8.74 26.94 -17.46
N ALA A 150 9.64 26.04 -17.11
CA ALA A 150 9.79 25.54 -15.77
C ALA A 150 9.98 26.76 -14.84
N THR A 151 8.93 27.16 -14.16
CA THR A 151 9.08 28.01 -12.97
C THR A 151 9.92 27.19 -12.03
N ASP A 152 11.15 27.63 -11.83
CA ASP A 152 12.19 27.03 -10.98
C ASP A 152 11.65 26.88 -9.55
N ARG A 153 10.81 25.86 -9.32
CA ARG A 153 10.48 25.38 -7.97
C ARG A 153 11.66 24.54 -7.52
N ARG A 154 12.71 25.21 -7.10
CA ARG A 154 13.77 24.60 -6.32
C ARG A 154 13.08 23.98 -5.10
N PHE A 155 12.85 22.68 -5.15
CA PHE A 155 12.55 21.94 -3.94
C PHE A 155 13.66 22.27 -2.94
N PRO A 156 13.34 22.82 -1.77
CA PRO A 156 14.38 23.20 -0.83
C PRO A 156 15.08 21.92 -0.39
N PHE A 157 16.30 21.70 -0.88
CA PHE A 157 17.20 20.66 -0.39
C PHE A 157 17.36 20.71 1.14
N ALA A 158 17.05 21.85 1.74
CA ALA A 158 16.93 22.04 3.18
C ALA A 158 15.91 21.09 3.86
N PHE A 159 14.84 20.70 3.17
CA PHE A 159 13.85 19.77 3.74
C PHE A 159 14.39 18.36 3.83
N PHE A 160 15.14 17.90 2.82
CA PHE A 160 15.82 16.61 2.85
C PHE A 160 16.94 16.58 3.89
N GLY A 161 17.69 17.68 4.04
CA GLY A 161 18.72 17.82 5.06
C GLY A 161 18.15 17.81 6.48
N PHE A 162 16.96 18.38 6.68
CA PHE A 162 16.28 18.37 7.97
C PHE A 162 15.75 16.99 8.35
N CYS A 163 15.11 16.27 7.41
CA CYS A 163 14.67 14.89 7.62
C CYS A 163 15.84 13.94 7.89
N PHE A 164 16.94 14.06 7.13
CA PHE A 164 18.14 13.24 7.33
C PHE A 164 18.80 13.52 8.69
N ARG A 165 18.79 14.77 9.13
CA ARG A 165 19.35 15.18 10.43
C ARG A 165 18.51 14.69 11.61
N CYS A 166 17.18 14.68 11.48
CA CYS A 166 16.29 14.09 12.49
C CYS A 166 16.46 12.58 12.64
N ILE A 167 16.67 11.85 11.53
CA ILE A 167 16.90 10.40 11.56
C ILE A 167 18.27 10.10 12.17
N TRP A 168 19.33 10.84 11.79
CA TRP A 168 20.69 10.64 12.31
C TRP A 168 20.86 10.98 13.79
N PHE A 169 20.16 11.99 14.29
CA PHE A 169 20.23 12.35 15.73
C PHE A 169 19.31 11.50 16.61
N GLY A 170 18.28 10.84 16.05
CA GLY A 170 17.42 9.91 16.77
C GLY A 170 18.16 8.64 17.20
N ASP A 171 19.09 8.15 16.38
CA ASP A 171 19.83 6.91 16.67
C ASP A 171 20.89 7.05 17.77
N ILE A 172 21.38 8.27 18.04
CA ILE A 172 22.42 8.48 19.09
C ILE A 172 21.81 8.41 20.50
N TYR A 173 20.53 8.66 20.67
CA TYR A 173 19.87 8.59 21.99
C TYR A 173 19.41 7.19 22.40
N ILE A 174 19.36 6.22 21.49
CA ILE A 174 18.91 4.86 21.78
C ILE A 174 20.05 3.97 22.31
N TYR A 175 21.31 4.34 22.08
CA TYR A 175 22.47 3.56 22.54
C TYR A 175 23.15 4.11 23.82
N ALA A 176 22.54 5.08 24.50
CA ALA A 176 23.09 5.71 25.70
C ALA A 176 22.37 5.34 27.01
N TYR A 177 21.55 4.24 27.01
CA TYR A 177 21.00 3.66 28.24
C TYR A 177 21.06 2.13 28.19
#